data_8e2ec7f8128cde4478d6479d581e54e3
#
_entry.id   8e2ec7f8128cde4478d6479d581e54e3
#
_cell.length_a   1.000
_cell.length_b   1.000
_cell.length_c   1.000
_cell.angle_alpha   90.00
_cell.angle_beta   90.00
_cell.angle_gamma   90.00
#
_symmetry.space_group_name_H-M   'P 1'
#
loop_
_entity.id
_entity.type
_entity.pdbx_description
1 polymer ?
#
loop_
_entity_poly.entity_id
_entity_poly.type
_entity_poly.pdbx_seq_one_letter_code
_entity_poly.pdbx_strand_id
1 'polypeptide(L)'
;KEKKKKITVPKVGDIFQVGAGSIEFIGVGEGAQNNNDSSLCMRYDDGYHRFVFTGDAAESMEKKLNNVQCDVFQAGHHGSAYSNSDNLLSRMKASYVVVSCGKDNMYGHPHREALQRFSRYNMQVYRTDELGTIRCVSKKNKLTFNGKEEITTTQTTQYIGSRNTKKYHTEDCQYVKTISDKNKVYFSSSQEAQNEGY
;
A
#
# COMPACT_ATOMS: atom_id res chain seq x y z
N LYS A 1 -1.74 -13.96 40.28
CA LYS A 1 -0.34 -13.90 39.79
C LYS A 1 -0.34 -13.04 38.56
N GLU A 2 0.14 -11.78 38.64
CA GLU A 2 0.37 -10.94 37.45
C GLU A 2 1.38 -11.62 36.54
N LYS A 3 0.95 -11.94 35.33
CA LYS A 3 1.87 -12.41 34.28
C LYS A 3 2.72 -11.22 33.84
N LYS A 4 3.98 -11.17 34.22
CA LYS A 4 4.94 -10.20 33.65
C LYS A 4 4.98 -10.39 32.13
N LYS A 5 4.32 -9.51 31.37
CA LYS A 5 4.40 -9.51 29.92
C LYS A 5 5.74 -8.86 29.50
N LYS A 6 6.46 -9.54 28.62
CA LYS A 6 7.66 -8.98 28.02
C LYS A 6 7.21 -8.01 26.92
N ILE A 7 7.66 -6.75 27.02
CA ILE A 7 7.47 -5.75 25.96
C ILE A 7 8.63 -5.91 24.97
N THR A 8 8.31 -6.02 23.69
CA THR A 8 9.28 -6.01 22.60
C THR A 8 9.17 -4.71 21.85
N VAL A 9 10.29 -4.00 21.69
CA VAL A 9 10.38 -2.81 20.85
C VAL A 9 10.88 -3.27 19.48
N PRO A 10 10.09 -3.10 18.41
CA PRO A 10 10.49 -3.53 17.09
C PRO A 10 11.57 -2.61 16.50
N LYS A 11 12.31 -3.13 15.53
CA LYS A 11 13.22 -2.38 14.67
C LYS A 11 12.69 -2.39 13.24
N VAL A 12 13.15 -1.43 12.43
CA VAL A 12 12.85 -1.41 10.99
C VAL A 12 13.35 -2.71 10.36
N GLY A 13 12.47 -3.37 9.60
CA GLY A 13 12.73 -4.65 8.97
C GLY A 13 12.35 -5.88 9.82
N ASP A 14 11.97 -5.70 11.09
CA ASP A 14 11.44 -6.82 11.88
C ASP A 14 10.13 -7.32 11.27
N ILE A 15 10.00 -8.65 11.16
CA ILE A 15 8.83 -9.33 10.60
C ILE A 15 8.21 -10.25 11.65
N PHE A 16 6.91 -10.11 11.86
CA PHE A 16 6.12 -10.94 12.76
C PHE A 16 5.06 -11.69 11.97
N GLN A 17 4.98 -13.01 12.18
CA GLN A 17 3.93 -13.83 11.57
C GLN A 17 2.59 -13.63 12.30
N VAL A 18 1.52 -13.41 11.54
CA VAL A 18 0.16 -13.25 12.05
C VAL A 18 -0.78 -14.13 11.24
N GLY A 19 -1.08 -15.30 11.77
CA GLY A 19 -1.82 -16.32 11.02
C GLY A 19 -1.04 -16.76 9.77
N ALA A 20 -1.67 -16.68 8.61
CA ALA A 20 -1.03 -16.97 7.31
C ALA A 20 -0.28 -15.77 6.72
N GLY A 21 -0.45 -14.57 7.30
CA GLY A 21 0.19 -13.35 6.84
C GLY A 21 1.35 -12.91 7.72
N SER A 22 1.94 -11.77 7.39
CA SER A 22 3.07 -11.19 8.12
C SER A 22 2.93 -9.67 8.27
N ILE A 23 3.43 -9.14 9.37
CA ILE A 23 3.59 -7.71 9.60
C ILE A 23 5.09 -7.38 9.55
N GLU A 24 5.48 -6.47 8.68
CA GLU A 24 6.80 -5.88 8.61
C GLU A 24 6.75 -4.47 9.21
N PHE A 25 7.67 -4.14 10.11
CA PHE A 25 7.85 -2.78 10.61
C PHE A 25 8.72 -1.99 9.63
N ILE A 26 8.10 -1.05 8.91
CA ILE A 26 8.76 -0.22 7.88
C ILE A 26 9.21 1.14 8.42
N GLY A 27 8.82 1.49 9.64
CA GLY A 27 9.26 2.66 10.39
C GLY A 27 8.94 2.52 11.88
N VAL A 28 9.84 2.99 12.74
CA VAL A 28 9.70 2.83 14.21
C VAL A 28 9.96 4.16 14.96
N GLY A 29 9.89 5.29 14.27
CA GLY A 29 10.05 6.59 14.87
C GLY A 29 11.45 6.90 15.39
N GLU A 30 12.48 6.21 14.91
CA GLU A 30 13.86 6.46 15.34
C GLU A 30 14.28 7.89 14.99
N GLY A 31 14.76 8.63 16.00
CA GLY A 31 15.12 10.04 15.86
C GLY A 31 13.94 10.99 15.73
N ALA A 32 12.74 10.57 16.13
CA ALA A 32 11.54 11.40 16.11
C ALA A 32 11.69 12.67 16.96
N GLN A 33 11.25 13.80 16.42
CA GLN A 33 11.29 15.10 17.08
C GLN A 33 9.97 15.41 17.83
N ASN A 34 8.93 14.60 17.59
CA ASN A 34 7.60 14.77 18.18
C ASN A 34 6.89 13.40 18.29
N ASN A 35 5.76 13.37 19.00
CA ASN A 35 5.01 12.14 19.24
C ASN A 35 4.46 11.52 17.96
N ASN A 36 4.04 12.33 16.98
CA ASN A 36 3.48 11.82 15.72
C ASN A 36 4.55 11.05 14.92
N ASP A 37 5.77 11.61 14.86
CA ASP A 37 6.89 10.96 14.19
C ASP A 37 7.41 9.72 14.95
N SER A 38 6.98 9.51 16.19
CA SER A 38 7.22 8.28 16.97
C SER A 38 6.31 7.11 16.56
N SER A 39 5.45 7.31 15.56
CA SER A 39 4.52 6.29 15.07
C SER A 39 5.24 5.05 14.57
N LEU A 40 4.64 3.88 14.90
CA LEU A 40 5.03 2.62 14.28
C LEU A 40 4.38 2.52 12.91
N CYS A 41 5.19 2.48 11.86
CA CYS A 41 4.72 2.29 10.50
C CYS A 41 4.86 0.81 10.12
N MET A 42 3.79 0.23 9.60
CA MET A 42 3.72 -1.20 9.37
C MET A 42 3.17 -1.51 7.97
N ARG A 43 3.66 -2.59 7.39
CA ARG A 43 3.08 -3.24 6.21
C ARG A 43 2.60 -4.63 6.61
N TYR A 44 1.32 -4.88 6.45
CA TYR A 44 0.73 -6.20 6.58
C TYR A 44 0.58 -6.83 5.19
N ASP A 45 1.02 -8.07 5.05
CA ASP A 45 0.87 -8.89 3.84
C ASP A 45 0.13 -10.17 4.24
N ASP A 46 -1.05 -10.39 3.67
CA ASP A 46 -1.86 -11.59 3.95
C ASP A 46 -1.61 -12.73 2.95
N GLY A 47 -0.64 -12.54 2.06
CA GLY A 47 -0.30 -13.45 0.98
C GLY A 47 -1.09 -13.18 -0.33
N TYR A 48 -2.08 -12.29 -0.29
CA TYR A 48 -2.87 -11.87 -1.45
C TYR A 48 -2.82 -10.37 -1.67
N HIS A 49 -2.94 -9.60 -0.59
CA HIS A 49 -2.97 -8.14 -0.61
C HIS A 49 -2.08 -7.57 0.49
N ARG A 50 -1.63 -6.35 0.26
CA ARG A 50 -0.77 -5.60 1.16
C ARG A 50 -1.49 -4.37 1.68
N PHE A 51 -1.30 -4.13 2.96
CA PHE A 51 -1.90 -3.01 3.68
C PHE A 51 -0.79 -2.22 4.34
N VAL A 52 -0.81 -0.90 4.23
CA VAL A 52 0.16 -0.03 4.90
C VAL A 52 -0.55 0.88 5.89
N PHE A 53 0.08 1.00 7.06
CA PHE A 53 -0.35 1.81 8.18
C PHE A 53 0.82 2.68 8.60
N THR A 54 0.64 4.00 8.66
CA THR A 54 1.71 4.94 9.01
C THR A 54 1.47 5.68 10.33
N GLY A 55 0.37 5.36 11.02
CA GLY A 55 -0.03 6.10 12.22
C GLY A 55 -0.16 7.59 11.92
N ASP A 56 0.37 8.43 12.78
CA ASP A 56 0.35 9.89 12.63
C ASP A 56 1.67 10.46 12.06
N ALA A 57 2.52 9.61 11.49
CA ALA A 57 3.80 10.01 10.92
C ALA A 57 3.65 11.16 9.93
N ALA A 58 4.45 12.20 10.10
CA ALA A 58 4.50 13.34 9.20
C ALA A 58 5.38 13.05 7.97
N GLU A 59 5.34 13.96 6.97
CA GLU A 59 6.08 13.83 5.72
C GLU A 59 7.59 13.58 5.93
N SER A 60 8.18 14.13 6.99
CA SER A 60 9.59 13.90 7.35
C SER A 60 9.92 12.43 7.61
N MET A 61 8.98 11.69 8.22
CA MET A 61 9.09 10.25 8.44
C MET A 61 8.71 9.45 7.21
N GLU A 62 7.65 9.85 6.50
CA GLU A 62 7.19 9.17 5.29
C GLU A 62 8.29 9.02 4.24
N LYS A 63 9.18 10.01 4.12
CA LYS A 63 10.33 10.00 3.21
C LYS A 63 11.35 8.89 3.52
N LYS A 64 11.41 8.47 4.78
CA LYS A 64 12.36 7.45 5.25
C LYS A 64 11.81 6.01 5.11
N LEU A 65 10.50 5.87 4.92
CA LEU A 65 9.86 4.56 4.82
C LEU A 65 10.30 3.83 3.54
N ASN A 66 10.61 2.54 3.68
CA ASN A 66 10.84 1.63 2.57
C ASN A 66 9.70 0.61 2.49
N ASN A 67 9.63 -0.16 1.41
CA ASN A 67 8.63 -1.23 1.23
C ASN A 67 7.17 -0.77 1.39
N VAL A 68 6.86 0.46 0.95
CA VAL A 68 5.54 1.08 1.12
C VAL A 68 4.50 0.64 0.08
N GLN A 69 4.86 -0.21 -0.89
CA GLN A 69 3.91 -0.69 -1.90
C GLN A 69 2.80 -1.52 -1.26
N CYS A 70 1.55 -1.16 -1.57
CA CYS A 70 0.37 -1.81 -1.00
C CYS A 70 -0.84 -1.68 -1.93
N ASP A 71 -1.89 -2.44 -1.64
CA ASP A 71 -3.19 -2.36 -2.30
C ASP A 71 -4.10 -1.39 -1.55
N VAL A 72 -4.03 -1.41 -0.22
CA VAL A 72 -4.83 -0.58 0.69
C VAL A 72 -3.92 0.21 1.61
N PHE A 73 -4.14 1.51 1.66
CA PHE A 73 -3.47 2.42 2.57
C PHE A 73 -4.45 2.95 3.63
N GLN A 74 -4.10 2.87 4.90
CA GLN A 74 -4.77 3.66 5.92
C GLN A 74 -4.13 5.04 5.95
N ALA A 75 -4.91 6.06 5.60
CA ALA A 75 -4.44 7.44 5.55
C ALA A 75 -3.74 7.85 6.84
N GLY A 76 -2.52 8.33 6.70
CA GLY A 76 -1.72 8.82 7.82
C GLY A 76 -2.39 10.02 8.50
N HIS A 77 -2.29 10.05 9.83
CA HIS A 77 -2.75 11.18 10.66
C HIS A 77 -4.20 11.61 10.30
N HIS A 78 -5.08 10.62 10.17
CA HIS A 78 -6.51 10.81 9.87
C HIS A 78 -6.80 11.64 8.60
N GLY A 79 -5.90 11.64 7.64
CA GLY A 79 -5.98 12.47 6.44
C GLY A 79 -5.51 13.90 6.64
N SER A 80 -4.56 14.14 7.54
CA SER A 80 -3.92 15.44 7.75
C SER A 80 -3.19 15.93 6.49
N ALA A 81 -3.16 17.26 6.29
CA ALA A 81 -2.38 17.91 5.23
C ALA A 81 -0.86 17.73 5.41
N TYR A 82 -0.39 17.49 6.64
CA TYR A 82 1.03 17.31 7.00
C TYR A 82 1.55 15.90 6.83
N SER A 83 0.65 14.97 6.47
CA SER A 83 0.94 13.58 6.15
C SER A 83 0.43 13.25 4.75
N ASN A 84 0.57 12.00 4.30
CA ASN A 84 0.07 11.57 2.99
C ASN A 84 0.74 12.32 1.83
N SER A 85 2.05 12.48 1.91
CA SER A 85 2.83 13.27 0.95
C SER A 85 2.85 12.66 -0.45
N ASP A 86 3.03 13.50 -1.47
CA ASP A 86 3.19 13.05 -2.84
C ASP A 86 4.36 12.06 -2.99
N ASN A 87 5.43 12.26 -2.21
CA ASN A 87 6.56 11.31 -2.17
C ASN A 87 6.13 9.92 -1.71
N LEU A 88 5.32 9.82 -0.65
CA LEU A 88 4.82 8.54 -0.16
C LEU A 88 3.86 7.90 -1.16
N LEU A 89 2.84 8.64 -1.59
CA LEU A 89 1.75 8.12 -2.42
C LEU A 89 2.25 7.63 -3.79
N SER A 90 3.22 8.32 -4.39
CA SER A 90 3.83 7.90 -5.67
C SER A 90 4.55 6.55 -5.59
N ARG A 91 5.12 6.23 -4.41
CA ARG A 91 5.81 4.95 -4.16
C ARG A 91 4.87 3.83 -3.75
N MET A 92 3.72 4.16 -3.12
CA MET A 92 2.75 3.18 -2.61
C MET A 92 2.05 2.42 -3.70
N LYS A 93 1.62 3.10 -4.75
CA LYS A 93 0.78 2.56 -5.84
C LYS A 93 -0.53 1.93 -5.33
N ALA A 94 -1.05 2.41 -4.20
CA ALA A 94 -2.27 1.90 -3.61
C ALA A 94 -3.50 2.30 -4.44
N SER A 95 -4.42 1.35 -4.62
CA SER A 95 -5.70 1.62 -5.30
C SER A 95 -6.77 2.15 -4.33
N TYR A 96 -6.62 1.84 -3.04
CA TYR A 96 -7.62 2.17 -2.02
C TYR A 96 -6.98 2.91 -0.86
N VAL A 97 -7.67 3.92 -0.34
CA VAL A 97 -7.29 4.58 0.89
C VAL A 97 -8.48 4.62 1.87
N VAL A 98 -8.22 4.22 3.11
CA VAL A 98 -9.19 4.30 4.19
C VAL A 98 -8.79 5.44 5.12
N VAL A 99 -9.68 6.42 5.27
CA VAL A 99 -9.50 7.54 6.19
C VAL A 99 -10.32 7.30 7.45
N SER A 100 -9.65 7.11 8.57
CA SER A 100 -10.27 6.95 9.88
C SER A 100 -10.34 8.30 10.58
N CYS A 101 -11.51 8.94 10.58
CA CYS A 101 -11.73 10.23 11.24
C CYS A 101 -13.15 10.30 11.80
N GLY A 102 -13.36 11.13 12.81
CA GLY A 102 -14.68 11.37 13.39
C GLY A 102 -15.51 12.31 12.53
N LYS A 103 -16.83 12.12 12.54
CA LYS A 103 -17.75 13.12 11.98
C LYS A 103 -17.64 14.41 12.79
N ASP A 104 -17.63 15.54 12.10
CA ASP A 104 -17.56 16.89 12.70
C ASP A 104 -16.39 17.08 13.67
N ASN A 105 -15.24 16.41 13.39
CA ASN A 105 -14.08 16.49 14.24
C ASN A 105 -13.44 17.91 14.23
N MET A 106 -12.98 18.35 15.40
CA MET A 106 -12.43 19.70 15.59
C MET A 106 -11.14 19.99 14.80
N TYR A 107 -10.48 18.94 14.28
CA TYR A 107 -9.25 19.08 13.50
C TYR A 107 -9.52 19.33 12.01
N GLY A 108 -10.78 19.21 11.56
CA GLY A 108 -11.17 19.34 10.17
C GLY A 108 -10.65 18.20 9.27
N HIS A 109 -10.30 17.04 9.85
CA HIS A 109 -9.85 15.88 9.09
C HIS A 109 -11.01 15.15 8.40
N PRO A 110 -10.80 14.62 7.18
CA PRO A 110 -9.59 14.76 6.38
C PRO A 110 -9.47 16.14 5.75
N HIS A 111 -8.26 16.69 5.71
CA HIS A 111 -8.01 17.95 5.05
C HIS A 111 -8.20 17.84 3.53
N ARG A 112 -8.62 18.94 2.90
CA ARG A 112 -8.85 19.02 1.46
C ARG A 112 -7.60 18.66 0.66
N GLU A 113 -6.44 19.06 1.13
CA GLU A 113 -5.14 18.79 0.50
C GLU A 113 -4.84 17.28 0.44
N ALA A 114 -5.15 16.54 1.50
CA ALA A 114 -4.98 15.08 1.52
C ALA A 114 -5.93 14.42 0.52
N LEU A 115 -7.20 14.80 0.50
CA LEU A 115 -8.19 14.29 -0.46
C LEU A 115 -7.80 14.59 -1.91
N GLN A 116 -7.27 15.78 -2.20
CA GLN A 116 -6.78 16.14 -3.52
C GLN A 116 -5.56 15.30 -3.94
N ARG A 117 -4.65 14.96 -3.00
CA ARG A 117 -3.54 14.05 -3.28
C ARG A 117 -4.06 12.65 -3.59
N PHE A 118 -4.96 12.08 -2.79
CA PHE A 118 -5.55 10.75 -3.08
C PHE A 118 -6.21 10.71 -4.47
N SER A 119 -6.94 11.77 -4.84
CA SER A 119 -7.55 11.88 -6.17
C SER A 119 -6.50 11.93 -7.30
N ARG A 120 -5.40 12.67 -7.12
CA ARG A 120 -4.31 12.72 -8.11
C ARG A 120 -3.66 11.37 -8.38
N TYR A 121 -3.60 10.51 -7.35
CA TYR A 121 -3.08 9.16 -7.47
C TYR A 121 -4.15 8.11 -7.79
N ASN A 122 -5.36 8.56 -8.22
CA ASN A 122 -6.50 7.72 -8.59
C ASN A 122 -6.90 6.70 -7.49
N MET A 123 -6.71 7.06 -6.22
CA MET A 123 -7.07 6.22 -5.10
C MET A 123 -8.57 6.34 -4.80
N GLN A 124 -9.25 5.21 -4.66
CA GLN A 124 -10.63 5.20 -4.16
C GLN A 124 -10.62 5.43 -2.64
N VAL A 125 -11.36 6.46 -2.21
CA VAL A 125 -11.37 6.90 -0.81
C VAL A 125 -12.58 6.35 -0.07
N TYR A 126 -12.33 5.73 1.08
CA TYR A 126 -13.35 5.30 2.06
C TYR A 126 -13.15 6.08 3.35
N ARG A 127 -14.19 6.78 3.83
CA ARG A 127 -14.11 7.66 5.01
C ARG A 127 -15.06 7.19 6.10
N THR A 128 -14.56 7.09 7.34
CA THR A 128 -15.39 6.66 8.48
C THR A 128 -16.39 7.72 8.93
N ASP A 129 -16.14 8.99 8.71
CA ASP A 129 -17.05 10.10 9.01
C ASP A 129 -18.28 10.12 8.09
N GLU A 130 -18.17 9.54 6.88
CA GLU A 130 -19.26 9.42 5.90
C GLU A 130 -19.96 8.04 5.96
N LEU A 131 -19.18 6.97 6.11
CA LEU A 131 -19.65 5.60 5.93
C LEU A 131 -19.82 4.84 7.27
N GLY A 132 -19.40 5.43 8.39
CA GLY A 132 -19.31 4.73 9.67
C GLY A 132 -18.18 3.70 9.67
N THR A 133 -18.43 2.54 10.26
CA THR A 133 -17.45 1.47 10.29
C THR A 133 -17.14 0.96 8.87
N ILE A 134 -15.86 0.95 8.53
CA ILE A 134 -15.37 0.40 7.26
C ILE A 134 -14.77 -0.98 7.53
N ARG A 135 -15.35 -1.98 6.90
CA ARG A 135 -14.86 -3.35 6.95
C ARG A 135 -14.24 -3.72 5.61
N CYS A 136 -12.92 -3.89 5.59
CA CYS A 136 -12.20 -4.44 4.45
C CYS A 136 -11.97 -5.94 4.67
N VAL A 137 -12.32 -6.75 3.68
CA VAL A 137 -12.08 -8.20 3.69
C VAL A 137 -11.25 -8.56 2.49
N SER A 138 -10.10 -9.17 2.73
CA SER A 138 -9.21 -9.70 1.70
C SER A 138 -9.47 -11.18 1.48
N LYS A 139 -9.60 -11.57 0.22
CA LYS A 139 -9.69 -12.98 -0.22
C LYS A 139 -9.02 -13.13 -1.57
N LYS A 140 -7.98 -13.93 -1.65
CA LYS A 140 -7.26 -14.26 -2.90
C LYS A 140 -7.13 -13.05 -3.85
N ASN A 141 -7.97 -12.91 -4.85
CA ASN A 141 -7.89 -11.84 -5.87
C ASN A 141 -8.99 -10.76 -5.66
N LYS A 142 -9.54 -10.66 -4.45
CA LYS A 142 -10.67 -9.76 -4.18
C LYS A 142 -10.49 -9.03 -2.87
N LEU A 143 -10.74 -7.73 -2.91
CA LEU A 143 -11.00 -6.91 -1.74
C LEU A 143 -12.50 -6.59 -1.69
N THR A 144 -13.06 -6.59 -0.48
CA THR A 144 -14.46 -6.25 -0.27
C THR A 144 -14.54 -5.17 0.79
N PHE A 145 -15.15 -4.04 0.46
CA PHE A 145 -15.39 -2.95 1.40
C PHE A 145 -16.89 -2.88 1.73
N ASN A 146 -17.23 -2.97 3.01
CA ASN A 146 -18.63 -2.91 3.49
C ASN A 146 -19.60 -3.85 2.76
N GLY A 147 -19.12 -5.04 2.38
CA GLY A 147 -19.91 -6.04 1.65
C GLY A 147 -20.01 -5.84 0.14
N LYS A 148 -19.49 -4.73 -0.41
CA LYS A 148 -19.38 -4.52 -1.86
C LYS A 148 -18.05 -5.07 -2.34
N GLU A 149 -18.08 -5.93 -3.34
CA GLU A 149 -16.86 -6.46 -3.96
C GLU A 149 -16.20 -5.37 -4.79
N GLU A 150 -14.92 -5.10 -4.48
CA GLU A 150 -14.04 -4.35 -5.35
C GLU A 150 -13.16 -5.37 -6.06
N ILE A 151 -13.22 -5.36 -7.38
CA ILE A 151 -12.24 -6.13 -8.16
C ILE A 151 -10.94 -5.36 -8.00
N THR A 152 -10.02 -5.86 -7.18
CA THR A 152 -8.64 -5.43 -7.31
C THR A 152 -8.21 -5.86 -8.71
N THR A 153 -8.27 -4.94 -9.65
CA THR A 153 -7.28 -4.91 -10.69
C THR A 153 -5.98 -4.63 -9.94
N THR A 154 -5.35 -5.67 -9.39
CA THR A 154 -3.91 -5.69 -9.40
C THR A 154 -3.60 -5.26 -10.82
N GLN A 155 -3.02 -4.08 -11.00
CA GLN A 155 -2.20 -3.86 -12.16
C GLN A 155 -1.10 -4.91 -12.02
N THR A 156 -1.41 -6.14 -12.38
CA THR A 156 -0.40 -7.06 -12.83
C THR A 156 0.22 -6.28 -13.97
N THR A 157 1.36 -5.67 -13.68
CA THR A 157 2.20 -5.15 -14.75
C THR A 157 2.40 -6.37 -15.63
N GLN A 158 1.59 -6.46 -16.69
CA GLN A 158 1.64 -7.60 -17.58
C GLN A 158 2.96 -7.46 -18.31
N TYR A 159 3.83 -8.41 -18.12
CA TYR A 159 5.08 -8.44 -18.83
C TYR A 159 4.88 -9.19 -20.14
N ILE A 160 5.31 -8.59 -21.24
CA ILE A 160 5.16 -9.14 -22.57
C ILE A 160 6.55 -9.45 -23.11
N GLY A 161 6.83 -10.71 -23.28
CA GLY A 161 8.08 -11.21 -23.83
C GLY A 161 7.99 -11.48 -25.34
N SER A 162 9.13 -11.40 -25.99
CA SER A 162 9.29 -11.79 -27.40
C SER A 162 9.94 -13.16 -27.51
N ARG A 163 9.26 -14.13 -28.12
CA ARG A 163 9.80 -15.47 -28.36
C ARG A 163 11.13 -15.44 -29.14
N ASN A 164 11.29 -14.46 -30.01
CA ASN A 164 12.47 -14.36 -30.89
C ASN A 164 13.68 -13.80 -30.17
N THR A 165 13.49 -12.77 -29.33
CA THR A 165 14.61 -12.06 -28.70
C THR A 165 14.87 -12.49 -27.27
N LYS A 166 13.94 -13.25 -26.66
CA LYS A 166 13.99 -13.64 -25.25
C LYS A 166 14.12 -12.44 -24.31
N LYS A 167 13.52 -11.32 -24.68
CA LYS A 167 13.44 -10.10 -23.88
C LYS A 167 11.99 -9.84 -23.50
N TYR A 168 11.76 -9.39 -22.29
CA TYR A 168 10.44 -8.98 -21.82
C TYR A 168 10.39 -7.48 -21.49
N HIS A 169 9.21 -6.91 -21.57
CA HIS A 169 8.91 -5.49 -21.36
C HIS A 169 7.61 -5.38 -20.55
N THR A 170 7.40 -4.25 -19.89
CA THR A 170 6.09 -3.89 -19.34
C THR A 170 5.11 -3.56 -20.46
N GLU A 171 3.83 -3.78 -20.24
CA GLU A 171 2.77 -3.64 -21.26
C GLU A 171 2.76 -2.24 -21.94
N ASP A 172 3.11 -1.19 -21.20
CA ASP A 172 3.19 0.20 -21.65
C ASP A 172 4.47 0.54 -22.41
N CYS A 173 5.42 -0.38 -22.48
CA CYS A 173 6.69 -0.16 -23.17
C CYS A 173 6.50 -0.03 -24.69
N GLN A 174 7.08 1.00 -25.27
CA GLN A 174 6.99 1.25 -26.73
C GLN A 174 7.43 0.05 -27.61
N TYR A 175 8.36 -0.77 -27.12
CA TYR A 175 8.86 -1.95 -27.86
C TYR A 175 7.82 -3.07 -27.95
N VAL A 176 6.84 -3.14 -27.07
CA VAL A 176 5.76 -4.14 -27.12
C VAL A 176 4.96 -4.04 -28.42
N LYS A 177 4.79 -2.82 -28.94
CA LYS A 177 4.09 -2.56 -30.21
C LYS A 177 4.83 -3.12 -31.42
N THR A 178 6.13 -3.38 -31.31
CA THR A 178 6.95 -3.93 -32.40
C THR A 178 6.98 -5.46 -32.40
N ILE A 179 6.48 -6.11 -31.34
CA ILE A 179 6.40 -7.57 -31.24
C ILE A 179 5.13 -8.03 -31.96
N SER A 180 5.27 -8.85 -33.00
CA SER A 180 4.10 -9.44 -33.67
C SER A 180 3.34 -10.37 -32.70
N ASP A 181 2.00 -10.41 -32.79
CA ASP A 181 1.14 -11.12 -31.81
C ASP A 181 1.49 -12.59 -31.67
N LYS A 182 1.85 -13.27 -32.73
CA LYS A 182 2.31 -14.68 -32.73
C LYS A 182 3.59 -14.91 -31.91
N ASN A 183 4.38 -13.87 -31.69
CA ASN A 183 5.65 -13.91 -30.94
C ASN A 183 5.52 -13.36 -29.51
N LYS A 184 4.37 -12.82 -29.12
CA LYS A 184 4.12 -12.36 -27.77
C LYS A 184 3.95 -13.53 -26.81
N VAL A 185 4.54 -13.42 -25.63
CA VAL A 185 4.32 -14.28 -24.47
C VAL A 185 4.00 -13.38 -23.29
N TYR A 186 3.00 -13.74 -22.51
CA TYR A 186 2.50 -12.94 -21.42
C TYR A 186 2.91 -13.56 -20.08
N PHE A 187 3.41 -12.74 -19.16
CA PHE A 187 3.83 -13.15 -17.82
C PHE A 187 3.14 -12.27 -16.78
N SER A 188 2.80 -12.88 -15.66
CA SER A 188 2.17 -12.19 -14.51
C SER A 188 3.19 -11.44 -13.65
N SER A 189 4.49 -11.74 -13.81
CA SER A 189 5.59 -11.09 -13.07
C SER A 189 6.89 -11.12 -13.87
N SER A 190 7.80 -10.22 -13.53
CA SER A 190 9.17 -10.25 -14.07
C SER A 190 9.93 -11.51 -13.67
N GLN A 191 9.65 -12.05 -12.48
CA GLN A 191 10.28 -13.28 -12.00
C GLN A 191 9.85 -14.49 -12.83
N GLU A 192 8.56 -14.57 -13.20
CA GLU A 192 8.06 -15.61 -14.10
C GLU A 192 8.75 -15.54 -15.46
N ALA A 193 8.86 -14.33 -16.04
CA ALA A 193 9.57 -14.13 -17.30
C ALA A 193 11.04 -14.61 -17.22
N GLN A 194 11.74 -14.25 -16.15
CA GLN A 194 13.14 -14.67 -15.93
C GLN A 194 13.26 -16.19 -15.74
N ASN A 195 12.35 -16.81 -15.00
CA ASN A 195 12.34 -18.25 -14.78
C ASN A 195 12.10 -19.03 -16.09
N GLU A 196 11.38 -18.43 -17.04
CA GLU A 196 11.14 -18.98 -18.37
C GLU A 196 12.21 -18.56 -19.41
N GLY A 197 13.29 -17.93 -18.96
CA GLY A 197 14.45 -17.59 -19.80
C GLY A 197 14.26 -16.40 -20.73
N TYR A 198 13.48 -15.40 -20.27
CA TYR A 198 13.26 -14.13 -20.97
C TYR A 198 14.01 -12.99 -20.32
#